data_741c4272047299e1c75d0edf99d4b3e7
#
_entry.id   741c4272047299e1c75d0edf99d4b3e7
#
_cell.length_a   1.000
_cell.length_b   1.000
_cell.length_c   1.000
_cell.angle_alpha   90.00
_cell.angle_beta   90.00
_cell.angle_gamma   90.00
#
_symmetry.space_group_name_H-M   'P 1'
#
loop_
_entity.id
_entity.type
_entity.pdbx_description
1 polymer ?
#
loop_
_entity_poly.entity_id
_entity_poly.type
_entity_poly.pdbx_seq_one_letter_code
_entity_poly.pdbx_strand_id
1 'polypeptide(L)'
;MFNGLKRGIVICACAALAVSCMDYGPIEKEDFEIDNIGSGDEVTGKGLFITNEGNFMYGNASLSYYDPEKKHVENEVFARANAIKLGDVAQSMVIRNGIGWIVVNNSGVIYAIDINTFKEVGRITGFTSPRYIHFLSDEKAYVTQIWDPRIYIVNPKTYQITGYVETDMDFETGSTEQMVQYDKYVFTNCWSYQNRILVIDTETDKISSYLQSSRSCCRNRKAKSICN
;
A
#
# COMPACT_ATOMS: atom_id res chain seq x y z
N MET A 1 57.23 7.80 -56.92
CA MET A 1 55.97 8.56 -56.94
C MET A 1 55.03 7.92 -55.95
N PHE A 2 54.91 8.49 -54.79
CA PHE A 2 54.14 7.89 -53.66
C PHE A 2 52.87 8.70 -53.47
N ASN A 3 51.75 8.05 -53.64
CA ASN A 3 50.45 8.59 -53.23
C ASN A 3 50.14 8.18 -51.80
N GLY A 4 50.19 9.15 -50.91
CA GLY A 4 49.80 9.00 -49.52
C GLY A 4 48.30 9.02 -49.33
N LEU A 5 47.76 7.92 -48.92
CA LEU A 5 46.34 7.77 -48.54
C LEU A 5 46.13 8.32 -47.13
N LYS A 6 45.55 9.48 -47.04
CA LYS A 6 45.13 10.05 -45.74
C LYS A 6 43.90 9.32 -45.29
N ARG A 7 44.03 8.50 -44.26
CA ARG A 7 42.93 7.92 -43.53
C ARG A 7 42.31 8.97 -42.64
N GLY A 8 41.14 9.49 -43.03
CA GLY A 8 40.31 10.32 -42.17
C GLY A 8 39.75 9.46 -41.05
N ILE A 9 40.08 9.81 -39.82
CA ILE A 9 39.44 9.27 -38.61
C ILE A 9 38.10 9.97 -38.48
N VAL A 10 37.02 9.21 -38.72
CA VAL A 10 35.68 9.63 -38.38
C VAL A 10 35.52 9.44 -36.89
N ILE A 11 35.60 10.51 -36.14
CA ILE A 11 35.24 10.51 -34.72
C ILE A 11 33.71 10.49 -34.66
N CYS A 12 33.12 9.32 -34.42
CA CYS A 12 31.75 9.20 -34.01
C CYS A 12 31.64 9.77 -32.60
N ALA A 13 31.21 11.01 -32.50
CA ALA A 13 30.76 11.56 -31.21
C ALA A 13 29.45 10.87 -30.83
N CYS A 14 29.54 9.76 -30.08
CA CYS A 14 28.41 9.23 -29.36
C CYS A 14 28.02 10.25 -28.30
N ALA A 15 26.98 11.02 -28.60
CA ALA A 15 26.31 11.80 -27.60
C ALA A 15 25.80 10.80 -26.53
N ALA A 16 26.49 10.72 -25.43
CA ALA A 16 26.01 10.07 -24.23
C ALA A 16 24.75 10.85 -23.80
N LEU A 17 23.59 10.34 -24.17
CA LEU A 17 22.36 10.70 -23.50
C LEU A 17 22.57 10.32 -22.05
N ALA A 18 22.84 11.30 -21.21
CA ALA A 18 22.77 11.16 -19.78
C ALA A 18 21.33 10.81 -19.46
N VAL A 19 21.05 9.50 -19.40
CA VAL A 19 19.88 9.01 -18.71
C VAL A 19 20.11 9.41 -17.28
N SER A 20 19.40 10.44 -16.84
CA SER A 20 19.28 10.78 -15.44
C SER A 20 18.49 9.66 -14.78
N CYS A 21 19.12 8.50 -14.59
CA CYS A 21 18.75 7.61 -13.52
C CYS A 21 19.07 8.41 -12.27
N MET A 22 18.08 8.83 -11.51
CA MET A 22 18.29 9.14 -10.12
C MET A 22 18.79 7.84 -9.49
N ASP A 23 20.10 7.69 -9.46
CA ASP A 23 20.75 6.68 -8.68
C ASP A 23 20.59 7.12 -7.22
N TYR A 24 19.52 6.62 -6.60
CA TYR A 24 19.48 6.56 -5.15
C TYR A 24 20.56 5.55 -4.80
N GLY A 25 21.79 6.02 -4.61
CA GLY A 25 22.90 5.22 -4.18
C GLY A 25 22.52 4.27 -3.04
N PRO A 26 23.27 3.20 -2.81
CA PRO A 26 23.01 2.34 -1.68
C PRO A 26 22.90 3.22 -0.45
N ILE A 27 21.81 3.06 0.32
CA ILE A 27 21.63 3.77 1.59
C ILE A 27 22.86 3.41 2.41
N GLU A 28 23.81 4.34 2.49
CA GLU A 28 25.01 4.13 3.30
C GLU A 28 24.56 4.04 4.75
N LYS A 29 25.17 3.15 5.52
CA LYS A 29 24.84 2.94 6.94
C LYS A 29 24.97 4.22 7.78
N GLU A 30 25.63 5.24 7.26
CA GLU A 30 25.83 6.53 7.87
C GLU A 30 24.57 7.43 7.82
N ASP A 31 23.64 7.17 6.89
CA ASP A 31 22.37 7.90 6.83
C ASP A 31 21.33 7.40 7.85
N PHE A 32 21.60 6.27 8.48
CA PHE A 32 20.88 5.79 9.62
C PHE A 32 21.69 6.09 10.90
N GLU A 33 21.74 7.35 11.32
CA GLU A 33 21.93 7.60 12.72
C GLU A 33 20.74 6.92 13.42
N ILE A 34 21.02 5.76 13.98
CA ILE A 34 20.15 5.10 14.93
C ILE A 34 20.22 5.96 16.19
N ASP A 35 19.54 7.08 16.18
CA ASP A 35 19.13 7.70 17.42
C ASP A 35 18.41 6.60 18.18
N ASN A 36 18.91 6.29 19.36
CA ASN A 36 18.42 5.20 20.19
C ASN A 36 16.90 5.30 20.44
N ILE A 37 16.12 4.88 19.44
CA ILE A 37 14.71 4.52 19.66
C ILE A 37 14.78 3.14 20.30
N GLY A 38 14.85 3.10 21.57
CA GLY A 38 14.96 1.81 22.24
C GLY A 38 15.27 1.91 23.71
N SER A 39 15.50 3.08 24.23
CA SER A 39 15.64 3.29 25.67
C SER A 39 14.42 4.04 26.23
N GLY A 40 13.29 3.34 26.36
CA GLY A 40 12.37 3.61 27.44
C GLY A 40 11.37 4.75 27.32
N ASP A 41 11.32 5.50 26.25
CA ASP A 41 10.21 6.43 26.06
C ASP A 41 9.03 5.65 25.45
N GLU A 42 8.06 5.29 26.31
CA GLU A 42 6.78 4.77 25.84
C GLU A 42 6.18 5.78 24.84
N VAL A 43 5.97 5.33 23.60
CA VAL A 43 5.13 6.08 22.66
C VAL A 43 3.74 6.11 23.28
N THR A 44 3.31 7.25 23.77
CA THR A 44 2.11 7.41 24.61
C THR A 44 0.79 7.15 23.86
N GLY A 45 0.84 6.55 22.67
CA GLY A 45 -0.34 6.21 21.88
C GLY A 45 -1.15 7.40 21.36
N LYS A 46 -0.64 8.61 21.51
CA LYS A 46 -1.33 9.86 21.15
C LYS A 46 -0.85 10.48 19.84
N GLY A 47 0.04 9.81 19.13
CA GLY A 47 0.61 10.32 17.88
C GLY A 47 -0.17 9.96 16.64
N LEU A 48 0.30 10.44 15.51
CA LEU A 48 -0.26 10.21 14.19
C LEU A 48 0.72 9.41 13.33
N PHE A 49 0.28 8.27 12.83
CA PHE A 49 1.01 7.54 11.81
C PHE A 49 0.71 8.10 10.42
N ILE A 50 1.75 8.22 9.61
CA ILE A 50 1.68 8.73 8.25
C ILE A 50 2.29 7.67 7.34
N THR A 51 1.46 7.03 6.53
CA THR A 51 1.93 6.14 5.46
C THR A 51 2.40 6.98 4.28
N ASN A 52 3.66 6.87 3.95
CA ASN A 52 4.24 7.49 2.76
C ASN A 52 4.22 6.45 1.65
N GLU A 53 3.37 6.67 0.66
CA GLU A 53 3.15 5.71 -0.43
C GLU A 53 4.44 5.38 -1.18
N GLY A 54 5.28 6.39 -1.37
CA GLY A 54 6.45 6.28 -2.22
C GLY A 54 6.11 6.33 -3.70
N ASN A 55 7.07 5.99 -4.55
CA ASN A 55 6.88 5.92 -5.99
C ASN A 55 6.67 4.45 -6.40
N PHE A 56 5.66 4.21 -7.19
CA PHE A 56 5.37 2.87 -7.73
C PHE A 56 6.60 2.25 -8.42
N MET A 57 6.94 1.03 -8.07
CA MET A 57 8.11 0.25 -8.51
C MET A 57 9.48 0.72 -7.99
N TYR A 58 9.54 1.64 -7.05
CA TYR A 58 10.82 2.11 -6.48
C TYR A 58 11.14 1.47 -5.12
N GLY A 59 10.19 0.82 -4.47
CA GLY A 59 10.41 0.17 -3.17
C GLY A 59 10.79 1.14 -2.06
N ASN A 60 10.31 2.38 -2.14
CA ASN A 60 10.65 3.47 -1.23
C ASN A 60 9.46 3.95 -0.38
N ALA A 61 8.46 3.10 -0.19
CA ALA A 61 7.40 3.36 0.76
C ALA A 61 7.96 3.39 2.19
N SER A 62 7.42 4.25 3.02
CA SER A 62 7.88 4.39 4.41
C SER A 62 6.74 4.69 5.38
N LEU A 63 7.04 4.58 6.66
CA LEU A 63 6.15 4.96 7.74
C LEU A 63 6.79 6.08 8.56
N SER A 64 6.07 7.18 8.73
CA SER A 64 6.45 8.26 9.63
C SER A 64 5.51 8.32 10.82
N TYR A 65 6.02 8.82 11.94
CA TYR A 65 5.25 9.04 13.16
C TYR A 65 5.38 10.49 13.60
N TYR A 66 4.25 11.15 13.85
CA TYR A 66 4.20 12.50 14.41
C TYR A 66 3.82 12.44 15.88
N ASP A 67 4.69 12.95 16.74
CA ASP A 67 4.43 13.15 18.15
C ASP A 67 3.90 14.57 18.38
N PRO A 68 2.64 14.74 18.76
CA PRO A 68 2.03 16.06 18.95
C PRO A 68 2.53 16.77 20.22
N GLU A 69 3.03 16.04 21.21
CA GLU A 69 3.55 16.65 22.45
C GLU A 69 4.94 17.25 22.19
N LYS A 70 5.80 16.49 21.48
CA LYS A 70 7.13 16.95 21.08
C LYS A 70 7.09 17.85 19.82
N LYS A 71 5.96 17.89 19.10
CA LYS A 71 5.80 18.56 17.80
C LYS A 71 6.86 18.13 16.80
N HIS A 72 7.17 16.85 16.79
CA HIS A 72 8.25 16.27 16.02
C HIS A 72 7.74 15.14 15.12
N VAL A 73 8.31 15.04 13.91
CA VAL A 73 8.06 13.94 12.97
C VAL A 73 9.28 13.05 12.95
N GLU A 74 9.08 11.78 13.22
CA GLU A 74 10.09 10.74 13.03
C GLU A 74 9.81 10.04 11.71
N ASN A 75 10.79 10.05 10.81
CA ASN A 75 10.68 9.39 9.52
C ASN A 75 11.24 7.97 9.58
N GLU A 76 10.75 7.11 8.66
CA GLU A 76 11.27 5.75 8.46
C GLU A 76 11.19 4.84 9.71
N VAL A 77 10.21 5.09 10.60
CA VAL A 77 10.11 4.41 11.89
C VAL A 77 10.04 2.89 11.76
N PHE A 78 9.40 2.37 10.71
CA PHE A 78 9.38 0.94 10.44
C PHE A 78 10.77 0.39 10.08
N ALA A 79 11.45 1.03 9.12
CA ALA A 79 12.75 0.58 8.64
C ALA A 79 13.82 0.65 9.76
N ARG A 80 13.79 1.71 10.55
CA ARG A 80 14.69 1.89 11.70
C ARG A 80 14.46 0.82 12.78
N ALA A 81 13.20 0.48 13.08
CA ALA A 81 12.89 -0.51 14.11
C ALA A 81 13.18 -1.96 13.67
N ASN A 82 13.11 -2.26 12.37
CA ASN A 82 13.14 -3.62 11.84
C ASN A 82 14.35 -3.95 10.97
N ALA A 83 15.19 -2.96 10.63
CA ALA A 83 16.34 -3.07 9.73
C ALA A 83 15.98 -3.61 8.33
N ILE A 84 14.74 -3.41 7.91
CA ILE A 84 14.25 -3.75 6.57
C ILE A 84 13.37 -2.61 6.04
N LYS A 85 13.33 -2.42 4.72
CA LYS A 85 12.44 -1.45 4.10
C LYS A 85 10.98 -1.92 4.19
N LEU A 86 10.05 -0.97 4.25
CA LEU A 86 8.62 -1.27 4.27
C LEU A 86 8.16 -1.93 2.95
N GLY A 87 8.72 -1.49 1.82
CA GLY A 87 8.44 -2.05 0.51
C GLY A 87 7.97 -1.00 -0.49
N ASP A 88 7.04 -1.38 -1.34
CA ASP A 88 6.55 -0.56 -2.45
C ASP A 88 5.04 -0.29 -2.31
N VAL A 89 4.68 0.98 -2.27
CA VAL A 89 3.31 1.51 -2.14
C VAL A 89 2.65 1.16 -0.79
N ALA A 90 2.96 1.95 0.26
CA ALA A 90 2.25 1.89 1.54
C ALA A 90 0.86 2.51 1.41
N GLN A 91 -0.13 1.68 1.11
CA GLN A 91 -1.46 2.09 0.69
C GLN A 91 -2.35 2.58 1.83
N SER A 92 -2.34 1.87 2.94
CA SER A 92 -3.22 2.17 4.08
C SER A 92 -2.67 1.60 5.37
N MET A 93 -3.17 2.11 6.49
CA MET A 93 -2.88 1.60 7.82
C MET A 93 -4.13 1.64 8.69
N VAL A 94 -4.33 0.58 9.48
CA VAL A 94 -5.39 0.51 10.49
C VAL A 94 -4.75 0.13 11.82
N ILE A 95 -5.17 0.78 12.90
CA ILE A 95 -4.72 0.44 14.25
C ILE A 95 -5.85 -0.31 14.96
N ARG A 96 -5.53 -1.48 15.51
CA ARG A 96 -6.43 -2.29 16.30
C ARG A 96 -5.69 -2.98 17.44
N ASN A 97 -6.20 -2.85 18.66
CA ASN A 97 -5.65 -3.50 19.87
C ASN A 97 -4.13 -3.29 20.06
N GLY A 98 -3.62 -2.07 19.83
CA GLY A 98 -2.21 -1.75 19.95
C GLY A 98 -1.33 -2.27 18.80
N ILE A 99 -1.93 -2.85 17.77
CA ILE A 99 -1.24 -3.31 16.56
C ILE A 99 -1.58 -2.41 15.39
N GLY A 100 -0.57 -1.90 14.70
CA GLY A 100 -0.68 -1.19 13.44
C GLY A 100 -0.57 -2.15 12.25
N TRP A 101 -1.59 -2.20 11.43
CA TRP A 101 -1.66 -3.06 10.24
C TRP A 101 -1.41 -2.21 9.01
N ILE A 102 -0.23 -2.38 8.39
CA ILE A 102 0.21 -1.58 7.25
C ILE A 102 0.05 -2.40 5.99
N VAL A 103 -0.81 -1.94 5.09
CA VAL A 103 -1.04 -2.58 3.79
C VAL A 103 -0.05 -2.02 2.79
N VAL A 104 0.81 -2.88 2.26
CA VAL A 104 1.83 -2.52 1.26
C VAL A 104 1.45 -3.15 -0.08
N ASN A 105 0.84 -2.33 -0.92
CA ASN A 105 0.11 -2.74 -2.12
C ASN A 105 0.99 -3.52 -3.12
N ASN A 106 2.01 -2.89 -3.69
CA ASN A 106 2.83 -3.51 -4.74
C ASN A 106 3.83 -4.55 -4.20
N SER A 107 3.99 -4.63 -2.88
CA SER A 107 4.77 -5.70 -2.24
C SER A 107 3.92 -6.92 -1.85
N GLY A 108 2.59 -6.84 -1.98
CA GLY A 108 1.68 -7.95 -1.70
C GLY A 108 1.71 -8.42 -0.25
N VAL A 109 1.93 -7.51 0.70
CA VAL A 109 2.11 -7.82 2.12
C VAL A 109 1.32 -6.87 3.02
N ILE A 110 0.87 -7.39 4.15
CA ILE A 110 0.35 -6.58 5.27
C ILE A 110 1.23 -6.84 6.47
N TYR A 111 1.93 -5.82 6.95
CA TYR A 111 2.70 -5.90 8.19
C TYR A 111 1.83 -5.62 9.40
N ALA A 112 2.04 -6.37 10.47
CA ALA A 112 1.52 -6.10 11.79
C ALA A 112 2.68 -5.59 12.65
N ILE A 113 2.58 -4.39 13.20
CA ILE A 113 3.59 -3.78 14.05
C ILE A 113 3.01 -3.42 15.41
N ASP A 114 3.81 -3.53 16.46
CA ASP A 114 3.49 -2.91 17.73
C ASP A 114 3.59 -1.39 17.60
N ILE A 115 2.54 -0.65 17.96
CA ILE A 115 2.47 0.80 17.73
C ILE A 115 3.40 1.62 18.64
N ASN A 116 3.93 1.03 19.71
CA ASN A 116 4.80 1.73 20.65
C ASN A 116 6.28 1.56 20.28
N THR A 117 6.63 0.41 19.73
CA THR A 117 8.02 0.05 19.39
C THR A 117 8.29 0.08 17.90
N PHE A 118 7.26 0.19 17.07
CA PHE A 118 7.28 0.08 15.60
C PHE A 118 7.83 -1.26 15.09
N LYS A 119 8.08 -2.22 16.00
CA LYS A 119 8.60 -3.54 15.65
C LYS A 119 7.51 -4.40 15.02
N GLU A 120 7.90 -5.11 13.98
CA GLU A 120 7.06 -6.13 13.38
C GLU A 120 6.80 -7.26 14.38
N VAL A 121 5.52 -7.59 14.53
CA VAL A 121 5.05 -8.73 15.34
C VAL A 121 4.51 -9.86 14.46
N GLY A 122 4.27 -9.57 13.17
CA GLY A 122 3.84 -10.56 12.19
C GLY A 122 3.54 -9.92 10.85
N ARG A 123 3.28 -10.75 9.85
CA ARG A 123 2.86 -10.31 8.51
C ARG A 123 1.98 -11.32 7.81
N ILE A 124 1.10 -10.84 6.94
CA ILE A 124 0.31 -11.66 6.04
C ILE A 124 0.84 -11.43 4.63
N THR A 125 1.14 -12.51 3.91
CA THR A 125 1.65 -12.48 2.54
C THR A 125 0.76 -13.29 1.60
N GLY A 126 1.02 -13.23 0.30
CA GLY A 126 0.26 -13.99 -0.70
C GLY A 126 -0.87 -13.18 -1.34
N PHE A 127 -0.84 -11.87 -1.20
CA PHE A 127 -1.73 -10.97 -1.91
C PHE A 127 -1.16 -10.61 -3.28
N THR A 128 -2.04 -10.28 -4.22
CA THR A 128 -1.64 -9.72 -5.51
C THR A 128 -1.34 -8.23 -5.37
N SER A 129 -2.30 -7.48 -4.85
CA SER A 129 -2.22 -6.02 -4.75
C SER A 129 -3.21 -5.52 -3.68
N PRO A 130 -2.95 -5.76 -2.38
CA PRO A 130 -3.87 -5.44 -1.30
C PRO A 130 -4.07 -3.94 -1.15
N ARG A 131 -5.28 -3.54 -0.78
CA ARG A 131 -5.67 -2.13 -0.65
C ARG A 131 -6.02 -1.74 0.77
N TYR A 132 -6.98 -2.41 1.37
CA TYR A 132 -7.48 -2.10 2.71
C TYR A 132 -7.76 -3.38 3.47
N ILE A 133 -7.57 -3.33 4.78
CA ILE A 133 -7.98 -4.37 5.72
C ILE A 133 -9.14 -3.87 6.58
N HIS A 134 -10.18 -4.68 6.73
CA HIS A 134 -11.34 -4.41 7.58
C HIS A 134 -11.58 -5.56 8.55
N PHE A 135 -11.55 -5.25 9.84
CA PHE A 135 -11.67 -6.26 10.89
C PHE A 135 -13.13 -6.53 11.25
N LEU A 136 -13.53 -7.79 11.19
CA LEU A 136 -14.82 -8.26 11.65
C LEU A 136 -14.75 -8.77 13.10
N SER A 137 -13.61 -9.37 13.45
CA SER A 137 -13.30 -9.85 14.80
C SER A 137 -11.77 -9.88 14.98
N ASP A 138 -11.29 -10.43 16.11
CA ASP A 138 -9.86 -10.64 16.33
C ASP A 138 -9.30 -11.82 15.50
N GLU A 139 -10.16 -12.66 14.95
CA GLU A 139 -9.79 -13.84 14.17
C GLU A 139 -10.21 -13.76 12.71
N LYS A 140 -10.93 -12.69 12.32
CA LYS A 140 -11.44 -12.56 10.97
C LYS A 140 -11.37 -11.12 10.49
N ALA A 141 -10.74 -10.91 9.35
CA ALA A 141 -10.74 -9.64 8.64
C ALA A 141 -10.87 -9.86 7.13
N TYR A 142 -11.38 -8.86 6.44
CA TYR A 142 -11.42 -8.82 4.98
C TYR A 142 -10.29 -7.95 4.46
N VAL A 143 -9.71 -8.35 3.32
CA VAL A 143 -8.69 -7.58 2.60
C VAL A 143 -9.14 -7.40 1.16
N THR A 144 -9.31 -6.14 0.77
CA THR A 144 -9.63 -5.77 -0.62
C THR A 144 -8.37 -5.71 -1.47
N GLN A 145 -8.51 -5.90 -2.77
CA GLN A 145 -7.40 -5.89 -3.71
C GLN A 145 -7.77 -5.21 -5.03
N ILE A 146 -6.74 -4.79 -5.77
CA ILE A 146 -6.85 -4.51 -7.21
C ILE A 146 -6.18 -5.64 -8.00
N TRP A 147 -6.66 -5.88 -9.20
CA TRP A 147 -6.22 -6.95 -10.11
C TRP A 147 -6.51 -8.38 -9.58
N ASP A 148 -7.41 -8.47 -8.61
CA ASP A 148 -8.00 -9.72 -8.15
C ASP A 148 -9.47 -9.46 -7.77
N PRO A 149 -10.44 -10.17 -8.34
CA PRO A 149 -11.87 -9.96 -8.07
C PRO A 149 -12.28 -10.41 -6.68
N ARG A 150 -11.48 -11.24 -6.03
CA ARG A 150 -11.80 -11.81 -4.72
C ARG A 150 -11.45 -10.81 -3.60
N ILE A 151 -12.25 -10.86 -2.55
CA ILE A 151 -11.91 -10.22 -1.28
C ILE A 151 -11.36 -11.31 -0.38
N TYR A 152 -10.17 -11.12 0.14
CA TYR A 152 -9.48 -12.14 0.92
C TYR A 152 -9.96 -12.15 2.35
N ILE A 153 -10.18 -13.33 2.90
CA ILE A 153 -10.48 -13.54 4.31
C ILE A 153 -9.19 -13.95 4.99
N VAL A 154 -8.81 -13.20 6.03
CA VAL A 154 -7.57 -13.45 6.77
C VAL A 154 -7.86 -13.65 8.25
N ASN A 155 -7.01 -14.41 8.90
CA ASN A 155 -7.00 -14.53 10.37
C ASN A 155 -5.85 -13.67 10.93
N PRO A 156 -6.16 -12.56 11.63
CA PRO A 156 -5.14 -11.67 12.18
C PRO A 156 -4.26 -12.30 13.26
N LYS A 157 -4.76 -13.29 14.00
CA LYS A 157 -3.97 -13.98 15.03
C LYS A 157 -2.92 -14.93 14.48
N THR A 158 -3.24 -15.57 13.36
CA THR A 158 -2.34 -16.57 12.74
C THR A 158 -1.57 -16.01 11.56
N TYR A 159 -1.89 -14.79 11.12
CA TYR A 159 -1.30 -14.13 9.94
C TYR A 159 -1.49 -14.94 8.65
N GLN A 160 -2.64 -15.59 8.50
CA GLN A 160 -2.90 -16.47 7.36
C GLN A 160 -4.14 -16.04 6.58
N ILE A 161 -4.11 -16.25 5.27
CA ILE A 161 -5.29 -16.23 4.42
C ILE A 161 -6.07 -17.51 4.69
N THR A 162 -7.35 -17.37 5.03
CA THR A 162 -8.22 -18.49 5.42
C THR A 162 -9.33 -18.77 4.41
N GLY A 163 -9.56 -17.86 3.47
CA GLY A 163 -10.61 -18.02 2.47
C GLY A 163 -10.78 -16.78 1.60
N TYR A 164 -11.87 -16.76 0.85
CA TYR A 164 -12.20 -15.70 -0.08
C TYR A 164 -13.70 -15.45 -0.12
N VAL A 165 -14.09 -14.19 -0.30
CA VAL A 165 -15.40 -13.82 -0.78
C VAL A 165 -15.30 -13.75 -2.30
N GLU A 166 -15.96 -14.67 -2.99
CA GLU A 166 -16.01 -14.68 -4.45
C GLU A 166 -16.92 -13.57 -4.97
N THR A 167 -16.49 -12.89 -6.02
CA THR A 167 -17.31 -11.90 -6.71
C THR A 167 -17.54 -12.32 -8.16
N ASP A 168 -18.42 -11.61 -8.85
CA ASP A 168 -18.69 -11.81 -10.29
C ASP A 168 -17.81 -10.92 -11.19
N MET A 169 -16.74 -10.36 -10.65
CA MET A 169 -15.81 -9.51 -11.39
C MET A 169 -14.75 -10.35 -12.11
N ASP A 170 -14.25 -9.82 -13.23
CA ASP A 170 -13.15 -10.44 -13.97
C ASP A 170 -11.80 -10.17 -13.29
N PHE A 171 -10.83 -11.07 -13.45
CA PHE A 171 -9.48 -10.92 -12.90
C PHE A 171 -8.73 -9.69 -13.43
N GLU A 172 -8.98 -9.29 -14.67
CA GLU A 172 -8.31 -8.13 -15.28
C GLU A 172 -8.87 -6.79 -14.80
N THR A 173 -10.11 -6.77 -14.34
CA THR A 173 -10.83 -5.55 -13.98
C THR A 173 -11.37 -5.55 -12.56
N GLY A 174 -11.26 -6.67 -11.86
CA GLY A 174 -11.71 -6.82 -10.49
C GLY A 174 -10.89 -5.95 -9.54
N SER A 175 -11.55 -5.03 -8.88
CA SER A 175 -10.91 -4.09 -7.97
C SER A 175 -11.89 -3.65 -6.91
N THR A 176 -11.53 -3.87 -5.66
CA THR A 176 -12.28 -3.41 -4.49
C THR A 176 -11.39 -2.52 -3.62
N GLU A 177 -12.00 -1.55 -2.97
CA GLU A 177 -11.30 -0.51 -2.23
C GLU A 177 -11.75 -0.45 -0.78
N GLN A 178 -12.11 0.72 -0.30
CA GLN A 178 -12.49 0.95 1.08
C GLN A 178 -13.73 0.14 1.48
N MET A 179 -13.75 -0.24 2.74
CA MET A 179 -14.85 -0.99 3.34
C MET A 179 -15.46 -0.22 4.51
N VAL A 180 -16.76 -0.32 4.65
CA VAL A 180 -17.51 0.14 5.83
C VAL A 180 -18.48 -0.96 6.23
N GLN A 181 -18.67 -1.12 7.54
CA GLN A 181 -19.59 -2.11 8.08
C GLN A 181 -20.81 -1.45 8.70
N TYR A 182 -21.96 -2.01 8.44
CA TYR A 182 -23.19 -1.73 9.14
C TYR A 182 -23.89 -3.04 9.47
N ASP A 183 -24.08 -3.29 10.77
CA ASP A 183 -24.59 -4.57 11.29
C ASP A 183 -23.74 -5.73 10.75
N LYS A 184 -24.35 -6.76 10.20
CA LYS A 184 -23.68 -7.91 9.60
C LYS A 184 -23.21 -7.68 8.14
N TYR A 185 -23.41 -6.51 7.59
CA TYR A 185 -23.08 -6.23 6.21
C TYR A 185 -21.83 -5.36 6.09
N VAL A 186 -20.90 -5.76 5.21
CA VAL A 186 -19.77 -4.95 4.78
C VAL A 186 -20.03 -4.46 3.38
N PHE A 187 -19.83 -3.17 3.19
CA PHE A 187 -19.98 -2.47 1.91
C PHE A 187 -18.59 -2.11 1.39
N THR A 188 -18.31 -2.42 0.14
CA THR A 188 -17.07 -2.01 -0.52
C THR A 188 -17.34 -1.46 -1.90
N ASN A 189 -16.67 -0.36 -2.25
CA ASN A 189 -16.75 0.21 -3.59
C ASN A 189 -15.83 -0.53 -4.55
N CYS A 190 -16.27 -0.61 -5.81
CA CYS A 190 -15.44 -1.10 -6.91
C CYS A 190 -14.68 0.06 -7.53
N TRP A 191 -13.38 -0.12 -7.73
CA TRP A 191 -12.54 0.92 -8.32
C TRP A 191 -12.46 0.78 -9.84
N SER A 192 -12.60 1.89 -10.53
CA SER A 192 -12.22 2.05 -11.94
C SER A 192 -13.18 1.51 -13.01
N TYR A 193 -13.62 0.28 -12.96
CA TYR A 193 -14.34 -0.35 -14.10
C TYR A 193 -15.83 -0.60 -13.84
N GLN A 194 -16.25 -0.52 -12.60
CA GLN A 194 -17.61 -0.81 -12.21
C GLN A 194 -18.19 0.26 -11.28
N ASN A 195 -19.39 0.75 -11.58
CA ASN A 195 -20.08 1.76 -10.79
C ASN A 195 -21.04 1.09 -9.79
N ARG A 196 -20.50 0.25 -8.92
CA ARG A 196 -21.31 -0.45 -7.93
C ARG A 196 -20.60 -0.54 -6.59
N ILE A 197 -21.39 -0.77 -5.57
CA ILE A 197 -20.95 -1.11 -4.22
C ILE A 197 -21.38 -2.57 -3.99
N LEU A 198 -20.44 -3.42 -3.59
CA LEU A 198 -20.72 -4.77 -3.17
C LEU A 198 -21.24 -4.74 -1.74
N VAL A 199 -22.24 -5.56 -1.44
CA VAL A 199 -22.77 -5.79 -0.10
C VAL A 199 -22.46 -7.22 0.30
N ILE A 200 -21.61 -7.42 1.28
CA ILE A 200 -21.14 -8.71 1.74
C ILE A 200 -21.87 -9.06 3.05
N ASP A 201 -22.46 -10.23 3.12
CA ASP A 201 -22.98 -10.77 4.38
C ASP A 201 -21.83 -11.48 5.11
N THR A 202 -21.46 -10.97 6.29
CA THR A 202 -20.30 -11.45 7.07
C THR A 202 -20.52 -12.79 7.78
N GLU A 203 -21.77 -13.24 7.89
CA GLU A 203 -22.11 -14.55 8.45
C GLU A 203 -21.90 -15.68 7.43
N THR A 204 -22.09 -15.37 6.14
CA THR A 204 -21.98 -16.35 5.06
C THR A 204 -20.74 -16.18 4.19
N ASP A 205 -20.04 -15.03 4.30
CA ASP A 205 -18.93 -14.63 3.43
C ASP A 205 -19.28 -14.61 1.95
N LYS A 206 -20.49 -14.13 1.65
CA LYS A 206 -21.00 -14.07 0.26
C LYS A 206 -21.52 -12.69 -0.07
N ILE A 207 -21.47 -12.37 -1.35
CA ILE A 207 -22.15 -11.19 -1.88
C ILE A 207 -23.67 -11.38 -1.69
N SER A 208 -24.27 -10.50 -0.92
CA SER A 208 -25.72 -10.47 -0.67
C SER A 208 -26.46 -9.67 -1.74
N SER A 209 -25.89 -8.56 -2.17
CA SER A 209 -26.47 -7.68 -3.17
C SER A 209 -25.45 -6.70 -3.72
N TYR A 210 -25.89 -5.92 -4.70
CA TYR A 210 -25.13 -4.82 -5.31
C TYR A 210 -25.98 -3.54 -5.25
N LEU A 211 -25.33 -2.44 -4.86
CA LEU A 211 -25.91 -1.12 -4.97
C LEU A 211 -25.27 -0.42 -6.18
N GLN A 212 -26.10 0.05 -7.10
CA GLN A 212 -25.61 0.78 -8.24
C GLN A 212 -25.36 2.25 -7.85
N SER A 213 -24.13 2.72 -8.00
CA SER A 213 -23.83 4.12 -7.82
C SER A 213 -24.41 4.91 -9.01
N SER A 214 -25.30 5.86 -8.72
CA SER A 214 -26.02 6.61 -9.74
C SER A 214 -25.16 7.61 -10.53
N ARG A 215 -23.84 7.70 -10.27
CA ARG A 215 -22.93 8.57 -11.03
C ARG A 215 -21.51 8.07 -11.05
N SER A 216 -21.04 7.75 -12.26
CA SER A 216 -19.63 7.86 -12.63
C SER A 216 -19.23 9.34 -12.61
N CYS A 217 -18.86 9.89 -11.47
CA CYS A 217 -18.57 11.32 -11.36
C CYS A 217 -17.18 11.73 -11.91
N CYS A 218 -16.34 10.84 -12.42
CA CYS A 218 -14.95 11.20 -12.73
C CYS A 218 -14.39 10.74 -14.07
N ARG A 219 -15.15 10.20 -15.02
CA ARG A 219 -14.55 9.69 -16.26
C ARG A 219 -15.07 10.18 -17.60
N ASN A 220 -15.87 11.23 -17.65
CA ASN A 220 -16.23 11.83 -18.95
C ASN A 220 -15.78 13.27 -19.04
N ARG A 221 -14.53 13.49 -19.46
CA ARG A 221 -14.05 14.83 -19.88
C ARG A 221 -14.81 15.40 -21.11
N LYS A 222 -15.86 14.74 -21.58
CA LYS A 222 -16.70 15.21 -22.70
C LYS A 222 -18.13 15.59 -22.33
N ALA A 223 -18.55 15.45 -21.09
CA ALA A 223 -19.84 15.98 -20.64
C ALA A 223 -19.64 17.26 -19.82
N LYS A 224 -19.19 18.32 -20.49
CA LYS A 224 -19.47 19.69 -20.06
C LYS A 224 -20.93 19.96 -20.38
N SER A 225 -21.74 19.99 -19.40
CA SER A 225 -23.10 20.51 -19.25
C SER A 225 -23.98 19.49 -18.55
N ILE A 226 -24.49 19.93 -17.45
CA ILE A 226 -25.50 19.42 -16.53
C ILE A 226 -24.88 19.07 -15.16
N CYS A 227 -24.45 20.10 -14.46
CA CYS A 227 -24.55 20.21 -13.02
C CYS A 227 -25.20 21.58 -12.77
N ASN A 228 -26.51 21.59 -12.64
CA ASN A 228 -27.29 22.61 -11.95
C ASN A 228 -27.88 21.98 -10.71
#